data_f5d883942aadd17b18d570bded2807f2
#
_entry.id   f5d883942aadd17b18d570bded2807f2
#
_cell.length_a   1.000
_cell.length_b   1.000
_cell.length_c   1.000
_cell.angle_alpha   90.00
_cell.angle_beta   90.00
_cell.angle_gamma   90.00
#
_symmetry.space_group_name_H-M   'P 1'
#
loop_
_entity.id
_entity.type
_entity.pdbx_description
1 polymer ?
#
loop_
_entity_poly.entity_id
_entity_poly.type
_entity_poly.pdbx_seq_one_letter_code
_entity_poly.pdbx_strand_id
1 'polypeptide(L)'
;PVTLVEPRNSILDFVDREIVDDFIHQMRDRGMTIRLGSAVKEIRSKPDAAEVELADGRTIRSEVVLYAAGRTGNVGSLGLDVVGIDADSRGRIKVDPQSFQTSVPNIYAAGDVIGFPSLASTSMEQGRVAACHAFGVPLPPPPETFPYGIYAVPEISTVGQSEEQVRESGAAYEVGVARFRETSRGHIMGVNTGFLKLLFSIETRRLLGAHIIGEGATELIHIGQAVINLGGTVDFFVNNTFNYPTLAEAYKIAGLDAWNRMGRG
;
A
#
# COMPACT_ATOMS: atom_id res chain seq x y z
N PRO A 1 -2.29 -17.82 -20.03
CA PRO A 1 -1.08 -17.57 -19.21
C PRO A 1 -0.75 -16.07 -19.18
N VAL A 2 -0.42 -15.55 -18.00
CA VAL A 2 -0.07 -14.15 -17.81
C VAL A 2 1.42 -14.02 -17.48
N THR A 3 2.10 -13.08 -18.13
CA THR A 3 3.49 -12.74 -17.81
C THR A 3 3.56 -11.29 -17.35
N LEU A 4 3.99 -11.05 -16.10
CA LEU A 4 4.32 -9.74 -15.59
C LEU A 4 5.80 -9.46 -15.84
N VAL A 5 6.11 -8.30 -16.42
CA VAL A 5 7.48 -7.82 -16.65
C VAL A 5 7.68 -6.52 -15.86
N GLU A 6 8.67 -6.47 -14.98
CA GLU A 6 9.01 -5.32 -14.15
C GLU A 6 10.52 -5.05 -14.24
N PRO A 7 10.96 -3.84 -14.59
CA PRO A 7 12.39 -3.51 -14.67
C PRO A 7 13.08 -3.47 -13.30
N ARG A 8 12.35 -3.24 -12.21
CA ARG A 8 12.90 -3.29 -10.85
C ARG A 8 13.03 -4.74 -10.36
N ASN A 9 13.84 -4.93 -9.33
CA ASN A 9 14.04 -6.25 -8.72
C ASN A 9 12.91 -6.67 -7.75
N SER A 10 11.96 -5.76 -7.48
CA SER A 10 10.76 -6.04 -6.70
C SER A 10 9.55 -5.28 -7.25
N ILE A 11 8.38 -5.67 -6.82
CA ILE A 11 7.11 -4.95 -7.03
C ILE A 11 6.64 -4.39 -5.69
N LEU A 12 5.81 -3.34 -5.72
CA LEU A 12 5.17 -2.77 -4.54
C LEU A 12 6.18 -2.42 -3.42
N ASP A 13 7.27 -1.73 -3.76
CA ASP A 13 8.41 -1.44 -2.86
C ASP A 13 8.03 -0.69 -1.56
N PHE A 14 6.81 -0.13 -1.50
CA PHE A 14 6.28 0.57 -0.32
C PHE A 14 5.47 -0.35 0.62
N VAL A 15 5.27 -1.60 0.25
CA VAL A 15 4.57 -2.62 1.04
C VAL A 15 5.61 -3.47 1.77
N ASP A 16 5.25 -3.96 2.96
CA ASP A 16 6.06 -4.90 3.73
C ASP A 16 6.49 -6.09 2.88
N ARG A 17 7.77 -6.44 2.96
CA ARG A 17 8.41 -7.41 2.06
C ARG A 17 7.79 -8.81 2.16
N GLU A 18 7.43 -9.26 3.35
CA GLU A 18 6.83 -10.59 3.55
C GLU A 18 5.46 -10.69 2.85
N ILE A 19 4.69 -9.60 2.87
CA ILE A 19 3.42 -9.50 2.13
C ILE A 19 3.65 -9.59 0.62
N VAL A 20 4.67 -8.88 0.11
CA VAL A 20 5.00 -8.90 -1.32
C VAL A 20 5.49 -10.27 -1.77
N ASP A 21 6.32 -10.92 -0.97
CA ASP A 21 6.85 -12.24 -1.28
C ASP A 21 5.74 -13.30 -1.29
N ASP A 22 4.79 -13.26 -0.35
CA ASP A 22 3.61 -14.13 -0.36
C ASP A 22 2.71 -13.84 -1.56
N PHE A 23 2.51 -12.58 -1.92
CA PHE A 23 1.75 -12.20 -3.12
C PHE A 23 2.38 -12.79 -4.39
N ILE A 24 3.70 -12.65 -4.56
CA ILE A 24 4.44 -13.22 -5.70
C ILE A 24 4.28 -14.75 -5.72
N HIS A 25 4.39 -15.40 -4.56
CA HIS A 25 4.22 -16.83 -4.44
C HIS A 25 2.82 -17.26 -4.91
N GLN A 26 1.76 -16.65 -4.38
CA GLN A 26 0.39 -16.94 -4.77
C GLN A 26 0.10 -16.69 -6.26
N MET A 27 0.72 -15.65 -6.86
CA MET A 27 0.56 -15.40 -8.30
C MET A 27 1.22 -16.51 -9.14
N ARG A 28 2.39 -16.99 -8.73
CA ARG A 28 3.10 -18.10 -9.39
C ARG A 28 2.32 -19.42 -9.28
N ASP A 29 1.74 -19.71 -8.12
CA ASP A 29 0.90 -20.90 -7.90
C ASP A 29 -0.34 -20.90 -8.81
N ARG A 30 -0.84 -19.71 -9.17
CA ARG A 30 -1.93 -19.52 -10.14
C ARG A 30 -1.46 -19.54 -11.60
N GLY A 31 -0.18 -19.87 -11.86
CA GLY A 31 0.39 -20.01 -13.20
C GLY A 31 0.90 -18.71 -13.83
N MET A 32 1.03 -17.61 -13.06
CA MET A 32 1.62 -16.38 -13.58
C MET A 32 3.15 -16.48 -13.65
N THR A 33 3.74 -16.06 -14.76
CA THR A 33 5.18 -15.86 -14.88
C THR A 33 5.54 -14.44 -14.46
N ILE A 34 6.41 -14.28 -13.47
CA ILE A 34 6.87 -12.97 -12.98
C ILE A 34 8.35 -12.81 -13.31
N ARG A 35 8.69 -11.79 -14.11
CA ARG A 35 10.04 -11.44 -14.53
C ARG A 35 10.43 -10.09 -13.92
N LEU A 36 11.13 -10.14 -12.79
CA LEU A 36 11.72 -8.98 -12.15
C LEU A 36 13.10 -8.68 -12.75
N GLY A 37 13.59 -7.45 -12.63
CA GLY A 37 14.85 -7.02 -13.20
C GLY A 37 14.88 -7.08 -14.74
N SER A 38 13.73 -7.06 -15.39
CA SER A 38 13.60 -7.23 -16.85
C SER A 38 12.95 -6.01 -17.47
N ALA A 39 13.71 -5.24 -18.23
CA ALA A 39 13.20 -4.07 -18.92
C ALA A 39 12.64 -4.45 -20.29
N VAL A 40 11.52 -3.85 -20.67
CA VAL A 40 10.95 -3.91 -22.00
C VAL A 40 11.75 -2.97 -22.92
N LYS A 41 12.26 -3.47 -24.03
CA LYS A 41 12.94 -2.69 -25.05
C LYS A 41 12.00 -2.17 -26.12
N GLU A 42 11.12 -3.05 -26.63
CA GLU A 42 10.19 -2.74 -27.71
C GLU A 42 8.95 -3.62 -27.66
N ILE A 43 7.82 -3.07 -28.09
CA ILE A 43 6.57 -3.81 -28.28
C ILE A 43 6.17 -3.69 -29.75
N ARG A 44 6.01 -4.82 -30.44
CA ARG A 44 5.61 -4.91 -31.85
C ARG A 44 4.25 -5.56 -31.97
N SER A 45 3.32 -4.88 -32.63
CA SER A 45 2.03 -5.47 -33.04
C SER A 45 2.23 -6.34 -34.27
N LYS A 46 1.66 -7.54 -34.25
CA LYS A 46 1.58 -8.48 -35.38
C LYS A 46 0.10 -8.77 -35.70
N PRO A 47 -0.22 -9.29 -36.87
CA PRO A 47 -1.60 -9.57 -37.22
C PRO A 47 -2.33 -10.51 -36.26
N ASP A 48 -1.62 -11.44 -35.65
CA ASP A 48 -2.13 -12.51 -34.78
C ASP A 48 -1.59 -12.52 -33.36
N ALA A 49 -0.71 -11.57 -33.00
CA ALA A 49 -0.09 -11.52 -31.71
C ALA A 49 0.58 -10.16 -31.43
N ALA A 50 1.01 -9.94 -30.18
CA ALA A 50 1.99 -8.94 -29.83
C ALA A 50 3.30 -9.62 -29.44
N GLU A 51 4.41 -9.02 -29.84
CA GLU A 51 5.76 -9.43 -29.47
C GLU A 51 6.41 -8.36 -28.59
N VAL A 52 6.87 -8.77 -27.42
CA VAL A 52 7.57 -7.91 -26.46
C VAL A 52 9.03 -8.33 -26.41
N GLU A 53 9.93 -7.50 -26.95
CA GLU A 53 11.37 -7.68 -26.85
C GLU A 53 11.89 -7.10 -25.53
N LEU A 54 12.59 -7.91 -24.77
CA LEU A 54 13.25 -7.49 -23.53
C LEU A 54 14.66 -6.96 -23.81
N ALA A 55 15.20 -6.18 -22.89
CA ALA A 55 16.54 -5.59 -23.00
C ALA A 55 17.67 -6.65 -23.08
N ASP A 56 17.41 -7.85 -22.56
CA ASP A 56 18.33 -9.00 -22.63
C ASP A 56 18.23 -9.83 -23.93
N GLY A 57 17.43 -9.37 -24.89
CA GLY A 57 17.23 -10.00 -26.20
C GLY A 57 16.16 -11.11 -26.23
N ARG A 58 15.57 -11.47 -25.11
CA ARG A 58 14.45 -12.42 -25.07
C ARG A 58 13.18 -11.80 -25.63
N THR A 59 12.33 -12.61 -26.24
CA THR A 59 11.04 -12.19 -26.79
C THR A 59 9.90 -12.96 -26.12
N ILE A 60 8.86 -12.24 -25.73
CA ILE A 60 7.61 -12.80 -25.21
C ILE A 60 6.55 -12.56 -26.27
N ARG A 61 5.83 -13.61 -26.65
CA ARG A 61 4.67 -13.52 -27.57
C ARG A 61 3.38 -13.72 -26.77
N SER A 62 2.40 -12.86 -27.00
CA SER A 62 1.11 -12.88 -26.32
C SER A 62 -0.01 -12.40 -27.26
N GLU A 63 -1.25 -12.74 -26.96
CA GLU A 63 -2.43 -12.23 -27.68
C GLU A 63 -2.70 -10.76 -27.34
N VAL A 64 -2.42 -10.35 -26.09
CA VAL A 64 -2.67 -9.01 -25.58
C VAL A 64 -1.49 -8.54 -24.74
N VAL A 65 -1.15 -7.26 -24.83
CA VAL A 65 -0.19 -6.58 -23.96
C VAL A 65 -0.91 -5.43 -23.24
N LEU A 66 -0.84 -5.45 -21.90
CA LEU A 66 -1.26 -4.34 -21.05
C LEU A 66 -0.03 -3.53 -20.66
N TYR A 67 0.02 -2.26 -21.06
CA TYR A 67 1.04 -1.32 -20.60
C TYR A 67 0.53 -0.55 -19.38
N ALA A 68 1.11 -0.84 -18.23
CA ALA A 68 0.73 -0.26 -16.93
C ALA A 68 1.94 0.35 -16.20
N ALA A 69 2.85 1.02 -16.93
CA ALA A 69 4.15 1.49 -16.44
C ALA A 69 4.09 2.89 -15.82
N GLY A 70 3.03 3.20 -15.09
CA GLY A 70 2.91 4.43 -14.31
C GLY A 70 2.03 5.50 -14.95
N ARG A 71 2.06 6.70 -14.36
CA ARG A 71 1.23 7.86 -14.72
C ARG A 71 2.05 9.14 -14.68
N THR A 72 1.66 10.11 -15.48
CA THR A 72 2.18 11.48 -15.48
C THR A 72 1.02 12.46 -15.27
N GLY A 73 1.30 13.60 -14.67
CA GLY A 73 0.31 14.68 -14.51
C GLY A 73 -0.12 15.23 -15.87
N ASN A 74 -1.42 15.36 -16.09
CA ASN A 74 -1.97 15.95 -17.31
C ASN A 74 -2.13 17.46 -17.15
N VAL A 75 -1.02 18.19 -17.06
CA VAL A 75 -0.99 19.62 -16.74
C VAL A 75 -0.71 20.51 -17.96
N GLY A 76 -0.39 19.93 -19.12
CA GLY A 76 0.09 20.68 -20.29
C GLY A 76 -0.89 21.72 -20.86
N SER A 77 -2.20 21.58 -20.59
CA SER A 77 -3.24 22.52 -21.04
C SER A 77 -3.73 23.49 -19.97
N LEU A 78 -3.14 23.46 -18.76
CA LEU A 78 -3.63 24.27 -17.63
C LEU A 78 -3.08 25.71 -17.64
N GLY A 79 -2.11 26.04 -18.49
CA GLY A 79 -1.51 27.38 -18.52
C GLY A 79 -0.77 27.70 -17.22
N LEU A 80 -0.08 26.72 -16.62
CA LEU A 80 0.62 26.90 -15.35
C LEU A 80 1.72 27.95 -15.43
N ASP A 81 2.38 28.07 -16.57
CA ASP A 81 3.38 29.06 -16.90
C ASP A 81 2.85 30.49 -16.82
N VAL A 82 1.59 30.73 -17.22
CA VAL A 82 0.92 32.04 -17.17
C VAL A 82 0.79 32.54 -15.73
N VAL A 83 0.63 31.63 -14.79
CA VAL A 83 0.45 31.97 -13.36
C VAL A 83 1.73 31.73 -12.53
N GLY A 84 2.84 31.37 -13.18
CA GLY A 84 4.13 31.18 -12.52
C GLY A 84 4.22 29.90 -11.66
N ILE A 85 3.52 28.84 -12.05
CA ILE A 85 3.60 27.52 -11.42
C ILE A 85 4.38 26.57 -12.33
N ASP A 86 5.43 25.95 -11.81
CA ASP A 86 6.19 24.93 -12.49
C ASP A 86 5.71 23.53 -12.09
N ALA A 87 5.56 22.65 -13.08
CA ALA A 87 5.39 21.23 -12.86
C ALA A 87 6.73 20.51 -13.01
N ASP A 88 6.93 19.43 -12.27
CA ASP A 88 8.14 18.60 -12.42
C ASP A 88 8.14 17.80 -13.74
N SER A 89 9.21 17.03 -13.99
CA SER A 89 9.37 16.20 -15.19
C SER A 89 8.27 15.13 -15.37
N ARG A 90 7.49 14.85 -14.33
CA ARG A 90 6.33 13.97 -14.37
C ARG A 90 5.00 14.71 -14.40
N GLY A 91 5.01 16.04 -14.59
CA GLY A 91 3.81 16.87 -14.60
C GLY A 91 3.18 17.04 -13.21
N ARG A 92 3.93 16.88 -12.12
CA ARG A 92 3.38 17.06 -10.77
C ARG A 92 3.56 18.50 -10.30
N ILE A 93 2.53 19.00 -9.64
CA ILE A 93 2.50 20.35 -9.07
C ILE A 93 2.97 20.29 -7.61
N LYS A 94 3.95 21.12 -7.26
CA LYS A 94 4.43 21.23 -5.88
C LYS A 94 3.43 22.03 -5.05
N VAL A 95 3.11 21.54 -3.86
CA VAL A 95 2.23 22.20 -2.88
C VAL A 95 2.85 22.16 -1.48
N ASP A 96 2.35 23.01 -0.61
CA ASP A 96 2.54 22.90 0.83
C ASP A 96 1.80 21.66 1.35
N PRO A 97 2.45 20.75 2.09
CA PRO A 97 1.85 19.47 2.50
C PRO A 97 0.75 19.59 3.55
N GLN A 98 0.63 20.74 4.21
CA GLN A 98 -0.39 20.96 5.25
C GLN A 98 -1.63 21.67 4.72
N SER A 99 -1.49 22.50 3.70
CA SER A 99 -2.57 23.30 3.13
C SER A 99 -2.97 22.92 1.71
N PHE A 100 -2.10 22.18 1.00
CA PHE A 100 -2.20 21.87 -0.43
C PHE A 100 -2.24 23.11 -1.34
N GLN A 101 -1.76 24.25 -0.83
CA GLN A 101 -1.60 25.49 -1.56
C GLN A 101 -0.34 25.44 -2.42
N THR A 102 -0.39 25.94 -3.64
CA THR A 102 0.79 26.07 -4.51
C THR A 102 1.65 27.28 -4.09
N SER A 103 2.69 27.58 -4.87
CA SER A 103 3.46 28.84 -4.72
C SER A 103 2.62 30.10 -4.94
N VAL A 104 1.44 29.97 -5.54
CA VAL A 104 0.50 31.08 -5.81
C VAL A 104 -0.65 31.03 -4.81
N PRO A 105 -0.84 32.05 -3.96
CA PRO A 105 -1.71 32.00 -2.76
C PRO A 105 -3.18 31.66 -3.00
N ASN A 106 -3.71 31.85 -4.20
CA ASN A 106 -5.11 31.56 -4.54
C ASN A 106 -5.26 30.28 -5.38
N ILE A 107 -4.17 29.51 -5.56
CA ILE A 107 -4.19 28.26 -6.35
C ILE A 107 -3.79 27.10 -5.46
N TYR A 108 -4.57 26.04 -5.52
CA TYR A 108 -4.39 24.79 -4.78
C TYR A 108 -4.32 23.62 -5.74
N ALA A 109 -3.65 22.54 -5.34
CA ALA A 109 -3.65 21.30 -6.09
C ALA A 109 -3.77 20.12 -5.12
N ALA A 110 -4.56 19.11 -5.52
CA ALA A 110 -4.81 17.92 -4.72
C ALA A 110 -4.93 16.67 -5.62
N GLY A 111 -4.72 15.51 -5.07
CA GLY A 111 -4.83 14.22 -5.75
C GLY A 111 -3.58 13.85 -6.55
N ASP A 112 -3.75 12.98 -7.53
CA ASP A 112 -2.65 12.37 -8.29
C ASP A 112 -1.69 13.39 -8.92
N VAL A 113 -2.19 14.60 -9.22
CA VAL A 113 -1.41 15.68 -9.83
C VAL A 113 -0.32 16.25 -8.91
N ILE A 114 -0.41 16.05 -7.60
CA ILE A 114 0.66 16.41 -6.65
C ILE A 114 1.61 15.27 -6.35
N GLY A 115 1.33 14.08 -6.87
CA GLY A 115 2.15 12.88 -6.68
C GLY A 115 1.69 11.99 -5.53
N PHE A 116 2.62 11.39 -4.84
CA PHE A 116 2.37 10.48 -3.71
C PHE A 116 1.72 11.21 -2.52
N PRO A 117 0.71 10.59 -1.85
CA PRO A 117 0.10 9.29 -2.14
C PRO A 117 -1.04 9.40 -3.17
N SER A 118 -0.94 8.68 -4.27
CA SER A 118 -1.93 8.75 -5.37
C SER A 118 -3.09 7.77 -5.13
N LEU A 119 -3.90 8.05 -4.10
CA LEU A 119 -5.08 7.27 -3.71
C LEU A 119 -6.33 8.15 -3.73
N ALA A 120 -7.48 7.58 -4.11
CA ALA A 120 -8.75 8.31 -4.14
C ALA A 120 -9.12 8.88 -2.75
N SER A 121 -8.96 8.10 -1.69
CA SER A 121 -9.24 8.52 -0.32
C SER A 121 -8.36 9.68 0.15
N THR A 122 -7.06 9.63 -0.12
CA THR A 122 -6.16 10.73 0.20
C THR A 122 -6.42 11.96 -0.65
N SER A 123 -6.79 11.79 -1.92
CA SER A 123 -7.17 12.90 -2.81
C SER A 123 -8.41 13.63 -2.31
N MET A 124 -9.42 12.91 -1.82
CA MET A 124 -10.62 13.51 -1.22
C MET A 124 -10.27 14.30 0.05
N GLU A 125 -9.42 13.76 0.92
CA GLU A 125 -8.98 14.45 2.13
C GLU A 125 -8.12 15.68 1.83
N GLN A 126 -7.20 15.58 0.88
CA GLN A 126 -6.40 16.69 0.39
C GLN A 126 -7.29 17.84 -0.13
N GLY A 127 -8.33 17.51 -0.94
CA GLY A 127 -9.30 18.48 -1.44
C GLY A 127 -10.10 19.14 -0.32
N ARG A 128 -10.50 18.37 0.70
CA ARG A 128 -11.19 18.90 1.88
C ARG A 128 -10.30 19.89 2.65
N VAL A 129 -9.04 19.53 2.91
CA VAL A 129 -8.08 20.40 3.60
C VAL A 129 -7.79 21.66 2.79
N ALA A 130 -7.56 21.54 1.48
CA ALA A 130 -7.34 22.67 0.59
C ALA A 130 -8.52 23.67 0.62
N ALA A 131 -9.75 23.17 0.53
CA ALA A 131 -10.96 24.00 0.60
C ALA A 131 -11.08 24.70 1.95
N CYS A 132 -10.90 23.98 3.06
CA CYS A 132 -10.96 24.57 4.39
C CYS A 132 -9.90 25.65 4.59
N HIS A 133 -8.66 25.41 4.14
CA HIS A 133 -7.60 26.41 4.19
C HIS A 133 -7.94 27.66 3.36
N ALA A 134 -8.44 27.47 2.15
CA ALA A 134 -8.83 28.57 1.26
C ALA A 134 -9.91 29.49 1.85
N PHE A 135 -10.81 28.94 2.67
CA PHE A 135 -11.91 29.67 3.32
C PHE A 135 -11.68 29.98 4.80
N GLY A 136 -10.47 29.76 5.32
CA GLY A 136 -10.12 30.05 6.71
C GLY A 136 -10.84 29.18 7.75
N VAL A 137 -11.27 27.97 7.38
CA VAL A 137 -11.89 27.02 8.30
C VAL A 137 -10.78 26.25 9.03
N PRO A 138 -10.71 26.31 10.38
CA PRO A 138 -9.70 25.60 11.14
C PRO A 138 -9.83 24.09 10.97
N LEU A 139 -8.72 23.41 10.71
CA LEU A 139 -8.62 21.94 10.68
C LEU A 139 -7.39 21.49 11.45
N PRO A 140 -7.45 20.30 12.06
CA PRO A 140 -6.23 19.63 12.50
C PRO A 140 -5.36 19.31 11.27
N PRO A 141 -4.03 19.15 11.46
CA PRO A 141 -3.16 18.71 10.38
C PRO A 141 -3.64 17.37 9.80
N PRO A 142 -3.45 17.14 8.49
CA PRO A 142 -3.81 15.87 7.87
C PRO A 142 -3.07 14.71 8.56
N PRO A 143 -3.69 13.52 8.64
CA PRO A 143 -3.06 12.37 9.29
C PRO A 143 -1.78 11.98 8.55
N GLU A 144 -0.71 11.74 9.31
CA GLU A 144 0.57 11.27 8.75
C GLU A 144 0.48 9.81 8.28
N THR A 145 -0.45 9.05 8.87
CA THR A 145 -0.64 7.62 8.61
C THR A 145 -1.98 7.37 7.95
N PHE A 146 -1.96 6.82 6.76
CA PHE A 146 -3.14 6.44 5.99
C PHE A 146 -2.98 5.02 5.44
N PRO A 147 -4.09 4.27 5.26
CA PRO A 147 -4.03 2.92 4.74
C PRO A 147 -3.88 2.92 3.22
N TYR A 148 -3.08 1.98 2.73
CA TYR A 148 -3.03 1.61 1.32
C TYR A 148 -3.87 0.36 1.08
N GLY A 149 -4.81 0.45 0.14
CA GLY A 149 -5.53 -0.70 -0.40
C GLY A 149 -5.05 -1.01 -1.82
N ILE A 150 -4.69 -2.25 -2.06
CA ILE A 150 -4.29 -2.77 -3.38
C ILE A 150 -5.28 -3.87 -3.74
N TYR A 151 -6.14 -3.55 -4.71
CA TYR A 151 -7.26 -4.39 -5.14
C TYR A 151 -6.84 -5.45 -6.15
N ALA A 152 -5.73 -6.13 -5.87
CA ALA A 152 -5.30 -7.32 -6.58
C ALA A 152 -6.13 -8.55 -6.13
N VAL A 153 -5.82 -9.72 -6.63
CA VAL A 153 -6.40 -11.00 -6.20
C VAL A 153 -5.25 -11.95 -5.82
N PRO A 154 -4.97 -12.09 -4.52
CA PRO A 154 -5.69 -11.57 -3.35
C PRO A 154 -5.48 -10.07 -3.13
N GLU A 155 -6.38 -9.46 -2.34
CA GLU A 155 -6.22 -8.08 -1.86
C GLU A 155 -4.99 -7.94 -0.95
N ILE A 156 -4.40 -6.76 -0.97
CA ILE A 156 -3.35 -6.36 -0.01
C ILE A 156 -3.77 -5.05 0.63
N SER A 157 -3.53 -4.90 1.92
CA SER A 157 -3.65 -3.60 2.57
C SER A 157 -2.59 -3.41 3.65
N THR A 158 -2.13 -2.17 3.80
CA THR A 158 -1.04 -1.82 4.72
C THR A 158 -1.28 -0.46 5.34
N VAL A 159 -0.90 -0.30 6.61
CA VAL A 159 -0.92 0.97 7.33
C VAL A 159 0.22 1.03 8.35
N GLY A 160 0.82 2.19 8.52
CA GLY A 160 1.97 2.38 9.41
C GLY A 160 3.29 1.95 8.75
N GLN A 161 4.26 1.58 9.55
CA GLN A 161 5.62 1.25 9.11
C GLN A 161 5.73 -0.21 8.67
N SER A 162 6.45 -0.47 7.58
CA SER A 162 6.87 -1.84 7.22
C SER A 162 7.98 -2.34 8.15
N GLU A 163 8.22 -3.63 8.16
CA GLU A 163 9.30 -4.21 8.97
C GLU A 163 10.68 -3.67 8.55
N GLU A 164 10.87 -3.41 7.26
CA GLU A 164 12.10 -2.81 6.73
C GLU A 164 12.31 -1.40 7.31
N GLN A 165 11.26 -0.57 7.32
CA GLN A 165 11.32 0.79 7.86
C GLN A 165 11.58 0.80 9.37
N VAL A 166 10.95 -0.11 10.12
CA VAL A 166 11.21 -0.25 11.56
C VAL A 166 12.65 -0.70 11.80
N ARG A 167 13.15 -1.66 11.01
CA ARG A 167 14.54 -2.14 11.10
C ARG A 167 15.54 -1.05 10.76
N GLU A 168 15.29 -0.26 9.73
CA GLU A 168 16.14 0.87 9.32
C GLU A 168 16.18 1.98 10.38
N SER A 169 15.09 2.19 11.13
CA SER A 169 15.06 3.16 12.25
C SER A 169 15.88 2.71 13.46
N GLY A 170 16.28 1.44 13.53
CA GLY A 170 16.98 0.86 14.67
C GLY A 170 16.09 0.62 15.91
N ALA A 171 14.77 0.80 15.80
CA ALA A 171 13.85 0.55 16.90
C ALA A 171 13.74 -0.96 17.19
N ALA A 172 13.73 -1.31 18.48
CA ALA A 172 13.46 -2.68 18.89
C ALA A 172 11.97 -3.00 18.71
N TYR A 173 11.67 -4.08 18.00
CA TYR A 173 10.30 -4.46 17.66
C TYR A 173 10.07 -5.96 17.78
N GLU A 174 8.79 -6.33 17.86
CA GLU A 174 8.32 -7.71 17.80
C GLU A 174 7.22 -7.84 16.74
N VAL A 175 7.15 -9.00 16.11
CA VAL A 175 6.20 -9.31 15.04
C VAL A 175 5.17 -10.31 15.54
N GLY A 176 3.89 -10.04 15.27
CA GLY A 176 2.82 -11.01 15.46
C GLY A 176 2.16 -11.36 14.13
N VAL A 177 1.93 -12.65 13.89
CA VAL A 177 1.34 -13.15 12.64
C VAL A 177 0.14 -14.04 12.93
N ALA A 178 -0.91 -13.87 12.12
CA ALA A 178 -2.08 -14.75 12.11
C ALA A 178 -2.42 -15.14 10.67
N ARG A 179 -2.38 -16.42 10.36
CA ARG A 179 -2.77 -16.93 9.02
C ARG A 179 -4.27 -17.15 8.97
N PHE A 180 -4.92 -16.70 7.89
CA PHE A 180 -6.37 -16.84 7.76
C PHE A 180 -6.84 -18.30 7.74
N ARG A 181 -6.06 -19.21 7.18
CA ARG A 181 -6.33 -20.65 7.22
C ARG A 181 -6.38 -21.24 8.63
N GLU A 182 -5.85 -20.53 9.63
CA GLU A 182 -5.82 -20.98 11.04
C GLU A 182 -6.97 -20.38 11.84
N THR A 183 -7.76 -19.45 11.23
CA THR A 183 -8.93 -18.85 11.85
C THR A 183 -10.18 -19.66 11.56
N SER A 184 -11.16 -19.65 12.47
CA SER A 184 -12.42 -20.36 12.25
C SER A 184 -13.19 -19.83 11.04
N ARG A 185 -13.19 -18.52 10.84
CA ARG A 185 -13.84 -17.91 9.67
C ARG A 185 -13.15 -18.32 8.38
N GLY A 186 -11.81 -18.37 8.37
CA GLY A 186 -11.03 -18.86 7.23
C GLY A 186 -11.42 -20.28 6.83
N HIS A 187 -11.54 -21.19 7.81
CA HIS A 187 -12.03 -22.56 7.56
C HIS A 187 -13.42 -22.59 6.95
N ILE A 188 -14.37 -21.81 7.51
CA ILE A 188 -15.76 -21.76 6.99
C ILE A 188 -15.78 -21.25 5.55
N MET A 189 -14.94 -20.29 5.22
CA MET A 189 -14.87 -19.70 3.88
C MET A 189 -14.01 -20.54 2.89
N GLY A 190 -13.29 -21.55 3.36
CA GLY A 190 -12.35 -22.32 2.55
C GLY A 190 -11.10 -21.51 2.14
N VAL A 191 -10.72 -20.52 2.94
CA VAL A 191 -9.55 -19.68 2.67
C VAL A 191 -8.28 -20.43 3.09
N ASN A 192 -7.41 -20.71 2.13
CA ASN A 192 -6.17 -21.47 2.33
C ASN A 192 -4.91 -20.59 2.39
N THR A 193 -5.02 -19.32 2.01
CA THR A 193 -3.91 -18.37 1.89
C THR A 193 -4.23 -17.05 2.59
N GLY A 194 -3.22 -16.21 2.73
CA GLY A 194 -3.36 -14.90 3.35
C GLY A 194 -3.10 -14.88 4.85
N PHE A 195 -2.67 -13.73 5.32
CA PHE A 195 -2.33 -13.52 6.74
C PHE A 195 -2.39 -12.03 7.11
N LEU A 196 -2.46 -11.79 8.40
CA LEU A 196 -2.26 -10.50 9.06
C LEU A 196 -0.90 -10.52 9.77
N LYS A 197 -0.11 -9.48 9.55
CA LYS A 197 1.15 -9.19 10.23
C LYS A 197 1.03 -7.87 11.00
N LEU A 198 1.41 -7.87 12.27
CA LEU A 198 1.43 -6.72 13.15
C LEU A 198 2.85 -6.48 13.66
N LEU A 199 3.27 -5.24 13.71
CA LEU A 199 4.58 -4.81 14.20
C LEU A 199 4.39 -3.98 15.47
N PHE A 200 5.06 -4.33 16.56
CA PHE A 200 4.96 -3.64 17.83
C PHE A 200 6.32 -3.17 18.32
N SER A 201 6.39 -1.96 18.86
CA SER A 201 7.56 -1.51 19.61
C SER A 201 7.73 -2.36 20.88
N ILE A 202 8.92 -2.88 21.14
CA ILE A 202 9.21 -3.58 22.40
C ILE A 202 9.18 -2.58 23.58
N GLU A 203 9.72 -1.39 23.38
CA GLU A 203 9.84 -0.36 24.42
C GLU A 203 8.48 0.22 24.85
N THR A 204 7.67 0.64 23.87
CA THR A 204 6.39 1.33 24.13
C THR A 204 5.19 0.43 24.02
N ARG A 205 5.35 -0.79 23.51
CA ARG A 205 4.30 -1.77 23.17
C ARG A 205 3.28 -1.28 22.13
N ARG A 206 3.49 -0.07 21.55
CA ARG A 206 2.60 0.52 20.55
C ARG A 206 2.64 -0.25 19.24
N LEU A 207 1.49 -0.30 18.57
CA LEU A 207 1.40 -0.79 17.19
C LEU A 207 2.10 0.19 16.25
N LEU A 208 3.10 -0.30 15.51
CA LEU A 208 3.89 0.46 14.54
C LEU A 208 3.37 0.29 13.12
N GLY A 209 2.90 -0.90 12.79
CA GLY A 209 2.39 -1.24 11.46
C GLY A 209 1.45 -2.42 11.47
N ALA A 210 0.55 -2.45 10.50
CA ALA A 210 -0.34 -3.57 10.21
C ALA A 210 -0.37 -3.82 8.70
N HIS A 211 -0.19 -5.08 8.32
CA HIS A 211 -0.07 -5.50 6.92
C HIS A 211 -0.91 -6.76 6.71
N ILE A 212 -1.72 -6.78 5.66
CA ILE A 212 -2.66 -7.85 5.39
C ILE A 212 -2.58 -8.23 3.92
N ILE A 213 -2.56 -9.53 3.66
CA ILE A 213 -2.82 -10.09 2.34
C ILE A 213 -3.92 -11.14 2.46
N GLY A 214 -4.93 -11.06 1.59
CA GLY A 214 -6.03 -12.03 1.55
C GLY A 214 -7.40 -11.39 1.49
N GLU A 215 -8.42 -12.20 1.64
CA GLU A 215 -9.83 -11.82 1.59
C GLU A 215 -10.16 -10.74 2.62
N GLY A 216 -10.76 -9.63 2.15
CA GLY A 216 -11.18 -8.53 3.01
C GLY A 216 -10.03 -7.71 3.63
N ALA A 217 -8.82 -7.80 3.09
CA ALA A 217 -7.65 -7.07 3.60
C ALA A 217 -7.91 -5.56 3.67
N THR A 218 -8.58 -4.99 2.65
CA THR A 218 -8.88 -3.55 2.56
C THR A 218 -9.93 -3.07 3.56
N GLU A 219 -10.78 -3.97 4.06
CA GLU A 219 -11.74 -3.68 5.13
C GLU A 219 -11.12 -3.88 6.52
N LEU A 220 -10.40 -4.98 6.70
CA LEU A 220 -9.79 -5.35 7.98
C LEU A 220 -8.71 -4.37 8.43
N ILE A 221 -7.99 -3.73 7.52
CA ILE A 221 -6.88 -2.83 7.83
C ILE A 221 -7.29 -1.66 8.74
N HIS A 222 -8.55 -1.24 8.68
CA HIS A 222 -9.05 -0.12 9.47
C HIS A 222 -9.02 -0.34 10.97
N ILE A 223 -9.02 -1.60 11.44
CA ILE A 223 -8.78 -1.91 12.86
C ILE A 223 -7.36 -1.50 13.25
N GLY A 224 -6.36 -1.91 12.47
CA GLY A 224 -4.97 -1.51 12.67
C GLY A 224 -4.77 0.00 12.58
N GLN A 225 -5.38 0.65 11.59
CA GLN A 225 -5.36 2.10 11.42
C GLN A 225 -5.89 2.82 12.67
N ALA A 226 -7.05 2.40 13.18
CA ALA A 226 -7.64 3.01 14.36
C ALA A 226 -6.74 2.87 15.58
N VAL A 227 -6.15 1.69 15.78
CA VAL A 227 -5.24 1.43 16.91
C VAL A 227 -3.97 2.27 16.80
N ILE A 228 -3.35 2.37 15.60
CA ILE A 228 -2.17 3.23 15.37
C ILE A 228 -2.50 4.69 15.67
N ASN A 229 -3.58 5.23 15.09
CA ASN A 229 -3.94 6.64 15.23
C ASN A 229 -4.30 7.03 16.67
N LEU A 230 -4.79 6.08 17.47
CA LEU A 230 -5.08 6.27 18.90
C LEU A 230 -3.87 5.96 19.81
N GLY A 231 -2.70 5.62 19.25
CA GLY A 231 -1.52 5.26 20.02
C GLY A 231 -1.67 3.96 20.80
N GLY A 232 -2.53 3.06 20.34
CA GLY A 232 -2.84 1.80 21.00
C GLY A 232 -1.68 0.82 21.01
N THR A 233 -1.71 -0.09 21.97
CA THR A 233 -0.65 -1.07 22.23
C THR A 233 -1.11 -2.50 21.94
N VAL A 234 -0.19 -3.46 22.02
CA VAL A 234 -0.50 -4.89 21.92
C VAL A 234 -1.59 -5.31 22.92
N ASP A 235 -1.69 -4.63 24.07
CA ASP A 235 -2.67 -4.91 25.11
C ASP A 235 -4.12 -4.74 24.61
N PHE A 236 -4.36 -3.83 23.66
CA PHE A 236 -5.67 -3.71 23.01
C PHE A 236 -6.11 -5.04 22.39
N PHE A 237 -5.25 -5.68 21.63
CA PHE A 237 -5.58 -6.93 20.94
C PHE A 237 -5.70 -8.10 21.91
N VAL A 238 -4.87 -8.14 22.95
CA VAL A 238 -4.85 -9.22 23.95
C VAL A 238 -6.07 -9.15 24.88
N ASN A 239 -6.49 -7.97 25.29
CA ASN A 239 -7.53 -7.80 26.32
C ASN A 239 -8.94 -7.61 25.76
N ASN A 240 -9.08 -7.20 24.48
CA ASN A 240 -10.42 -7.03 23.90
C ASN A 240 -10.99 -8.33 23.35
N THR A 241 -12.32 -8.37 23.28
CA THR A 241 -13.08 -9.47 22.67
C THR A 241 -13.41 -9.11 21.22
N PHE A 242 -13.06 -9.98 20.30
CA PHE A 242 -13.44 -9.90 18.89
C PHE A 242 -14.60 -10.85 18.61
N ASN A 243 -15.50 -10.46 17.70
CA ASN A 243 -16.56 -11.35 17.27
C ASN A 243 -16.00 -12.64 16.65
N TYR A 244 -16.67 -13.75 16.92
CA TYR A 244 -16.29 -15.08 16.47
C TYR A 244 -17.51 -15.82 15.88
N PRO A 245 -17.40 -16.45 14.67
CA PRO A 245 -16.24 -16.49 13.77
C PRO A 245 -16.19 -15.26 12.84
N THR A 246 -15.07 -14.54 12.80
CA THR A 246 -14.81 -13.45 11.87
C THR A 246 -13.33 -13.46 11.44
N LEU A 247 -12.98 -12.83 10.30
CA LEU A 247 -11.55 -12.65 9.95
C LEU A 247 -10.87 -11.65 10.90
N ALA A 248 -11.61 -10.78 11.59
CA ALA A 248 -11.07 -9.85 12.58
C ALA A 248 -10.43 -10.55 13.79
N GLU A 249 -10.78 -11.83 14.08
CA GLU A 249 -10.10 -12.62 15.11
C GLU A 249 -8.59 -12.76 14.86
N ALA A 250 -8.14 -12.60 13.60
CA ALA A 250 -6.73 -12.61 13.25
C ALA A 250 -5.93 -11.54 14.01
N TYR A 251 -6.55 -10.39 14.32
CA TYR A 251 -5.91 -9.36 15.14
C TYR A 251 -5.61 -9.84 16.57
N LYS A 252 -6.53 -10.58 17.17
CA LYS A 252 -6.32 -11.19 18.48
C LYS A 252 -5.19 -12.22 18.44
N ILE A 253 -5.20 -13.08 17.43
CA ILE A 253 -4.20 -14.15 17.26
C ILE A 253 -2.81 -13.53 17.05
N ALA A 254 -2.67 -12.57 16.13
CA ALA A 254 -1.41 -11.90 15.88
C ALA A 254 -0.94 -11.08 17.11
N GLY A 255 -1.86 -10.42 17.81
CA GLY A 255 -1.54 -9.73 19.07
C GLY A 255 -1.01 -10.67 20.14
N LEU A 256 -1.62 -11.84 20.34
CA LEU A 256 -1.16 -12.86 21.28
C LEU A 256 0.18 -13.49 20.85
N ASP A 257 0.39 -13.68 19.56
CA ASP A 257 1.66 -14.20 19.03
C ASP A 257 2.83 -13.26 19.37
N ALA A 258 2.68 -11.94 19.10
CA ALA A 258 3.67 -10.94 19.48
C ALA A 258 3.85 -10.82 21.00
N TRP A 259 2.75 -10.78 21.76
CA TRP A 259 2.76 -10.63 23.20
C TRP A 259 3.51 -11.78 23.89
N ASN A 260 3.30 -13.02 23.42
CA ASN A 260 4.00 -14.20 23.95
C ASN A 260 5.52 -14.16 23.72
N ARG A 261 5.97 -13.51 22.67
CA ARG A 261 7.40 -13.32 22.38
C ARG A 261 8.00 -12.19 23.21
N MET A 262 7.27 -11.07 23.38
CA MET A 262 7.69 -9.97 24.25
C MET A 262 7.89 -10.37 25.71
N GLY A 263 7.09 -11.30 26.21
CA GLY A 263 7.18 -11.76 27.62
C GLY A 263 8.27 -12.79 27.90
N ARG A 264 9.07 -13.18 26.92
CA ARG A 264 10.17 -14.17 27.06
C ARG A 264 11.56 -13.54 27.09
N GLY A 265 11.65 -12.21 27.12
CA GLY A 265 12.88 -11.42 27.22
C GLY A 265 13.19 -11.01 28.64
#